data_3c1c13eb904c75bcd07cbc867a8b7379
#
_entry.id   3c1c13eb904c75bcd07cbc867a8b7379
#
_cell.length_a   1.000
_cell.length_b   1.000
_cell.length_c   1.000
_cell.angle_alpha   90.00
_cell.angle_beta   90.00
_cell.angle_gamma   90.00
#
_symmetry.space_group_name_H-M   'P 1'
#
loop_
_entity.id
_entity.type
_entity.pdbx_description
1 polymer ?
#
loop_
_entity_poly.entity_id
_entity_poly.type
_entity_poly.pdbx_seq_one_letter_code
_entity_poly.pdbx_strand_id
1 'polypeptide(L)'
;MATNETIENYFEETGLTWESIADHTWMIHDEYDTIDNIVVYLNDPVVYFRVKLMDIPKNCNRQELFETLLKLNTADMLHGAYGLEGDSVVATDTLQADNLDLNEFQASIDSLSLCITSHYKQLAQFHGQQIPAELQ
;
A
#
# COMPACT_ATOMS: atom_id res chain seq x y z
N MET A 1 -10.19 -18.95 12.33
CA MET A 1 -8.91 -18.27 12.10
C MET A 1 -8.57 -18.26 10.62
N ALA A 2 -8.07 -17.14 10.10
CA ALA A 2 -7.72 -17.07 8.69
C ALA A 2 -6.51 -17.94 8.36
N THR A 3 -6.61 -18.63 7.22
CA THR A 3 -5.56 -19.47 6.69
C THR A 3 -5.16 -18.97 5.31
N ASN A 4 -4.12 -19.56 4.74
CA ASN A 4 -3.74 -19.25 3.36
C ASN A 4 -4.92 -19.44 2.41
N GLU A 5 -5.68 -20.50 2.59
CA GLU A 5 -6.86 -20.78 1.79
C GLU A 5 -7.91 -19.68 1.93
N THR A 6 -8.11 -19.16 3.14
CA THR A 6 -9.03 -18.06 3.38
C THR A 6 -8.64 -16.83 2.57
N ILE A 7 -7.36 -16.47 2.61
CA ILE A 7 -6.83 -15.30 1.90
C ILE A 7 -6.98 -15.49 0.38
N GLU A 8 -6.62 -16.67 -0.12
CA GLU A 8 -6.68 -16.94 -1.56
C GLU A 8 -8.13 -16.96 -2.06
N ASN A 9 -9.06 -17.44 -1.24
CA ASN A 9 -10.48 -17.38 -1.57
C ASN A 9 -10.97 -15.94 -1.66
N TYR A 10 -10.49 -15.05 -0.80
CA TYR A 10 -10.84 -13.64 -0.87
C TYR A 10 -10.32 -13.01 -2.17
N PHE A 11 -9.12 -13.37 -2.62
CA PHE A 11 -8.61 -12.89 -3.91
C PHE A 11 -9.52 -13.32 -5.05
N GLU A 12 -9.94 -14.59 -5.04
CA GLU A 12 -10.83 -15.11 -6.07
C GLU A 12 -12.18 -14.40 -6.06
N GLU A 13 -12.76 -14.19 -4.89
CA GLU A 13 -14.06 -13.53 -4.77
C GLU A 13 -14.02 -12.07 -5.18
N THR A 14 -12.90 -11.39 -4.96
CA THR A 14 -12.74 -9.98 -5.33
C THR A 14 -12.27 -9.79 -6.77
N GLY A 15 -11.89 -10.88 -7.44
CA GLY A 15 -11.43 -10.81 -8.83
C GLY A 15 -10.03 -10.23 -9.02
N LEU A 16 -9.26 -10.15 -7.94
CA LEU A 16 -7.91 -9.61 -8.01
C LEU A 16 -6.95 -10.62 -8.64
N THR A 17 -6.00 -10.10 -9.40
CA THR A 17 -4.89 -10.90 -9.94
C THR A 17 -3.84 -11.03 -8.85
N TRP A 18 -3.47 -12.25 -8.53
CA TRP A 18 -2.53 -12.50 -7.44
C TRP A 18 -1.55 -13.59 -7.79
N GLU A 19 -0.41 -13.60 -7.08
CA GLU A 19 0.55 -14.68 -7.14
C GLU A 19 1.18 -14.90 -5.77
N SER A 20 1.47 -16.15 -5.46
CA SER A 20 2.19 -16.50 -4.24
C SER A 20 3.68 -16.28 -4.49
N ILE A 21 4.31 -15.43 -3.68
CA ILE A 21 5.73 -15.09 -3.85
C ILE A 21 6.63 -15.70 -2.79
N ALA A 22 6.05 -16.10 -1.67
CA ALA A 22 6.76 -16.77 -0.58
C ALA A 22 5.72 -17.43 0.31
N ASP A 23 6.18 -18.11 1.35
CA ASP A 23 5.28 -18.75 2.29
C ASP A 23 4.41 -17.70 2.98
N HIS A 24 3.10 -17.91 2.98
CA HIS A 24 2.10 -16.99 3.57
C HIS A 24 2.15 -15.57 3.01
N THR A 25 2.71 -15.41 1.80
CA THR A 25 2.94 -14.10 1.21
C THR A 25 2.49 -14.07 -0.24
N TRP A 26 1.73 -13.05 -0.59
CA TRP A 26 1.17 -12.88 -1.93
C TRP A 26 1.43 -11.48 -2.44
N MET A 27 1.50 -11.36 -3.75
CA MET A 27 1.53 -10.07 -4.42
C MET A 27 0.27 -9.95 -5.24
N ILE A 28 -0.42 -8.83 -5.10
CA ILE A 28 -1.64 -8.57 -5.85
C ILE A 28 -1.47 -7.31 -6.70
N HIS A 29 -2.20 -7.29 -7.81
CA HIS A 29 -2.22 -6.15 -8.72
C HIS A 29 -3.64 -5.66 -8.82
N ASP A 30 -3.84 -4.34 -8.84
CA ASP A 30 -5.18 -3.81 -9.02
C ASP A 30 -5.58 -3.90 -10.49
N GLU A 31 -6.87 -3.79 -10.74
CA GLU A 31 -7.45 -3.94 -12.07
C GLU A 31 -6.95 -2.90 -13.07
N TYR A 32 -6.55 -1.73 -12.57
CA TYR A 32 -6.20 -0.58 -13.41
C TYR A 32 -4.71 -0.32 -13.49
N ASP A 33 -3.88 -1.16 -12.90
CA ASP A 33 -2.42 -1.00 -12.85
C ASP A 33 -2.00 0.34 -12.23
N THR A 34 -2.88 0.98 -11.47
CA THR A 34 -2.56 2.25 -10.83
C THR A 34 -1.64 2.06 -9.63
N ILE A 35 -1.69 0.88 -9.03
CA ILE A 35 -0.83 0.54 -7.90
C ILE A 35 -0.27 -0.84 -8.17
N ASP A 36 1.04 -0.89 -8.32
CA ASP A 36 1.74 -2.15 -8.48
C ASP A 36 2.10 -2.71 -7.12
N ASN A 37 2.02 -4.03 -7.03
CA ASN A 37 2.73 -4.77 -5.99
C ASN A 37 2.27 -4.48 -4.58
N ILE A 38 0.96 -4.62 -4.36
CA ILE A 38 0.49 -4.71 -2.98
C ILE A 38 0.88 -6.09 -2.47
N VAL A 39 1.65 -6.13 -1.41
CA VAL A 39 2.07 -7.38 -0.77
C VAL A 39 1.13 -7.66 0.39
N VAL A 40 0.60 -8.87 0.43
CA VAL A 40 -0.24 -9.36 1.52
C VAL A 40 0.52 -10.45 2.25
N TYR A 41 0.63 -10.34 3.55
CA TYR A 41 1.37 -11.28 4.37
C TYR A 41 0.52 -11.73 5.54
N LEU A 42 0.28 -13.04 5.62
CA LEU A 42 -0.43 -13.64 6.74
C LEU A 42 0.57 -14.09 7.79
N ASN A 43 0.61 -13.38 8.88
CA ASN A 43 1.50 -13.68 10.01
C ASN A 43 0.67 -13.64 11.29
N ASP A 44 0.14 -14.79 11.65
CA ASP A 44 -0.75 -14.89 12.81
C ASP A 44 -0.16 -14.11 14.00
N PRO A 45 -0.90 -13.21 14.63
CA PRO A 45 -2.37 -13.04 14.57
C PRO A 45 -2.85 -11.97 13.57
N VAL A 46 -2.03 -11.54 12.63
CA VAL A 46 -2.37 -10.41 11.75
C VAL A 46 -2.26 -10.77 10.27
N VAL A 47 -3.03 -10.04 9.46
CA VAL A 47 -2.85 -9.94 8.01
C VAL A 47 -2.29 -8.55 7.74
N TYR A 48 -1.17 -8.50 7.07
CA TYR A 48 -0.41 -7.27 6.85
C TYR A 48 -0.42 -6.92 5.36
N PHE A 49 -0.73 -5.67 5.06
CA PHE A 49 -0.72 -5.14 3.70
C PHE A 49 0.39 -4.10 3.58
N ARG A 50 1.12 -4.15 2.49
CA ARG A 50 2.22 -3.22 2.25
C ARG A 50 2.31 -2.88 0.78
N VAL A 51 2.44 -1.58 0.48
CA VAL A 51 2.72 -1.13 -0.87
C VAL A 51 3.82 -0.07 -0.81
N LYS A 52 4.83 -0.24 -1.66
CA LYS A 52 5.90 0.74 -1.79
C LYS A 52 5.47 1.80 -2.80
N LEU A 53 5.57 3.08 -2.41
CA LEU A 53 5.20 4.18 -3.28
C LEU A 53 6.39 4.73 -4.05
N MET A 54 7.50 4.97 -3.35
CA MET A 54 8.65 5.62 -3.97
C MET A 54 9.89 5.42 -3.11
N ASP A 55 11.04 5.51 -3.76
CA ASP A 55 12.31 5.69 -3.06
C ASP A 55 12.49 7.18 -2.83
N ILE A 56 13.04 7.56 -1.68
CA ILE A 56 13.26 8.97 -1.35
C ILE A 56 14.49 9.45 -2.10
N PRO A 57 14.36 10.46 -2.99
CA PRO A 57 15.51 11.01 -3.70
C PRO A 57 16.52 11.63 -2.74
N LYS A 58 17.79 11.54 -3.09
CA LYS A 58 18.86 12.08 -2.25
C LYS A 58 18.76 13.59 -2.09
N ASN A 59 18.29 14.30 -3.11
CA ASN A 59 18.16 15.75 -3.11
C ASN A 59 16.74 16.21 -2.75
N CYS A 60 15.93 15.30 -2.23
CA CYS A 60 14.57 15.60 -1.83
C CYS A 60 14.56 16.44 -0.55
N ASN A 61 13.59 17.35 -0.45
CA ASN A 61 13.31 18.04 0.81
C ASN A 61 12.58 17.07 1.74
N ARG A 62 13.35 16.34 2.53
CA ARG A 62 12.81 15.26 3.38
C ARG A 62 11.85 15.80 4.44
N GLN A 63 12.14 16.96 4.98
CA GLN A 63 11.26 17.56 6.00
C GLN A 63 9.87 17.84 5.42
N GLU A 64 9.83 18.44 4.24
CA GLU A 64 8.56 18.74 3.60
C GLU A 64 7.81 17.46 3.21
N LEU A 65 8.53 16.47 2.70
CA LEU A 65 7.94 15.18 2.37
C LEU A 65 7.32 14.53 3.61
N PHE A 66 8.06 14.48 4.71
CA PHE A 66 7.59 13.84 5.93
C PHE A 66 6.39 14.58 6.52
N GLU A 67 6.42 15.92 6.51
CA GLU A 67 5.26 16.70 6.94
C GLU A 67 4.04 16.41 6.10
N THR A 68 4.21 16.32 4.80
CA THR A 68 3.12 16.01 3.88
C THR A 68 2.52 14.64 4.20
N LEU A 69 3.36 13.63 4.38
CA LEU A 69 2.91 12.27 4.70
C LEU A 69 2.15 12.23 6.03
N LEU A 70 2.65 12.92 7.04
CA LEU A 70 2.00 12.95 8.35
C LEU A 70 0.64 13.65 8.27
N LYS A 71 0.53 14.71 7.49
CA LYS A 71 -0.75 15.41 7.29
C LYS A 71 -1.74 14.53 6.53
N LEU A 72 -1.29 13.80 5.52
CA LEU A 72 -2.14 12.87 4.79
C LEU A 72 -2.64 11.74 5.69
N ASN A 73 -1.79 11.23 6.56
CA ASN A 73 -2.21 10.22 7.52
C ASN A 73 -3.35 10.70 8.41
N THR A 74 -3.29 11.94 8.84
CA THR A 74 -4.30 12.51 9.72
C THR A 74 -5.60 12.82 9.00
N ALA A 75 -5.50 13.37 7.79
CA ALA A 75 -6.66 13.91 7.09
C ALA A 75 -7.39 12.89 6.22
N ASP A 76 -6.66 12.01 5.55
CA ASP A 76 -7.23 11.26 4.44
C ASP A 76 -7.14 9.74 4.56
N MET A 77 -6.27 9.21 5.41
CA MET A 77 -6.09 7.76 5.49
C MET A 77 -7.12 7.13 6.43
N LEU A 78 -8.14 6.50 5.84
CA LEU A 78 -9.15 5.78 6.60
C LEU A 78 -8.64 4.43 7.09
N HIS A 79 -7.87 3.75 6.25
CA HIS A 79 -7.28 2.46 6.56
C HIS A 79 -5.80 2.54 6.26
N GLY A 80 -4.99 2.14 7.22
CA GLY A 80 -3.56 2.14 7.04
C GLY A 80 -2.93 3.51 7.24
N ALA A 81 -1.66 3.59 6.88
CA ALA A 81 -0.87 4.81 7.06
C ALA A 81 0.35 4.79 6.16
N TYR A 82 0.82 5.97 5.81
CA TYR A 82 2.13 6.13 5.21
C TYR A 82 3.21 6.00 6.27
N GLY A 83 4.34 5.45 5.88
CA GLY A 83 5.48 5.31 6.75
C GLY A 83 6.77 5.20 5.95
N LEU A 84 7.84 4.98 6.65
CA LEU A 84 9.16 4.84 6.06
C LEU A 84 9.68 3.43 6.29
N GLU A 85 10.31 2.87 5.26
CA GLU A 85 11.03 1.62 5.36
C GLU A 85 12.39 1.86 4.72
N GLY A 86 13.42 2.06 5.56
CA GLY A 86 14.70 2.55 5.06
C GLY A 86 14.52 3.89 4.38
N ASP A 87 14.96 4.01 3.13
CA ASP A 87 14.84 5.21 2.33
C ASP A 87 13.65 5.15 1.36
N SER A 88 12.65 4.36 1.69
CA SER A 88 11.45 4.22 0.87
C SER A 88 10.21 4.69 1.62
N VAL A 89 9.27 5.27 0.88
CA VAL A 89 7.93 5.58 1.41
C VAL A 89 7.04 4.39 1.11
N VAL A 90 6.38 3.89 2.14
CA VAL A 90 5.44 2.78 2.02
C VAL A 90 4.09 3.16 2.62
N ALA A 91 3.05 2.48 2.19
CA ALA A 91 1.76 2.52 2.85
C ALA A 91 1.48 1.13 3.38
N THR A 92 0.99 1.04 4.61
CA THR A 92 0.74 -0.23 5.27
C THR A 92 -0.61 -0.23 5.94
N ASP A 93 -1.18 -1.42 6.08
CA ASP A 93 -2.39 -1.62 6.88
C ASP A 93 -2.29 -3.00 7.53
N THR A 94 -2.97 -3.17 8.65
CA THR A 94 -2.93 -4.41 9.41
C THR A 94 -4.33 -4.76 9.89
N LEU A 95 -4.75 -5.99 9.65
CA LEU A 95 -6.02 -6.52 10.13
C LEU A 95 -5.76 -7.71 11.04
N GLN A 96 -6.68 -7.94 11.96
CA GLN A 96 -6.63 -9.16 12.77
C GLN A 96 -7.01 -10.35 11.91
N ALA A 97 -6.27 -11.44 12.03
CA ALA A 97 -6.58 -12.67 11.32
C ALA A 97 -7.83 -13.34 11.89
N ASP A 98 -8.02 -13.25 13.21
CA ASP A 98 -9.22 -13.78 13.84
C ASP A 98 -10.43 -12.94 13.47
N ASN A 99 -11.52 -13.63 13.09
CA ASN A 99 -12.77 -13.00 12.69
C ASN A 99 -12.65 -12.10 11.43
N LEU A 100 -11.60 -12.33 10.66
CA LEU A 100 -11.42 -11.62 9.39
C LEU A 100 -12.57 -11.96 8.45
N ASP A 101 -13.15 -10.94 7.82
CA ASP A 101 -14.17 -11.15 6.80
C ASP A 101 -13.78 -10.49 5.48
N LEU A 102 -14.50 -10.85 4.43
CA LEU A 102 -14.23 -10.37 3.08
C LEU A 102 -14.36 -8.85 3.00
N ASN A 103 -15.34 -8.28 3.67
CA ASN A 103 -15.59 -6.84 3.62
C ASN A 103 -14.42 -6.05 4.20
N GLU A 104 -13.90 -6.47 5.36
CA GLU A 104 -12.73 -5.84 5.95
C GLU A 104 -11.50 -5.95 5.06
N PHE A 105 -11.29 -7.14 4.52
CA PHE A 105 -10.17 -7.43 3.64
C PHE A 105 -10.21 -6.54 2.40
N GLN A 106 -11.36 -6.51 1.74
CA GLN A 106 -11.54 -5.71 0.53
C GLN A 106 -11.43 -4.21 0.83
N ALA A 107 -12.00 -3.77 1.95
CA ALA A 107 -11.96 -2.36 2.33
C ALA A 107 -10.52 -1.87 2.53
N SER A 108 -9.65 -2.67 3.13
CA SER A 108 -8.24 -2.29 3.30
C SER A 108 -7.54 -2.13 1.96
N ILE A 109 -7.74 -3.06 1.04
CA ILE A 109 -7.12 -2.99 -0.29
C ILE A 109 -7.66 -1.77 -1.05
N ASP A 110 -8.98 -1.60 -1.07
CA ASP A 110 -9.62 -0.50 -1.80
C ASP A 110 -9.21 0.85 -1.24
N SER A 111 -9.15 0.98 0.08
CA SER A 111 -8.75 2.23 0.72
C SER A 111 -7.30 2.59 0.42
N LEU A 112 -6.40 1.62 0.49
CA LEU A 112 -5.00 1.86 0.14
C LEU A 112 -4.89 2.30 -1.32
N SER A 113 -5.57 1.59 -2.22
CA SER A 113 -5.55 1.90 -3.66
C SER A 113 -6.09 3.31 -3.93
N LEU A 114 -7.23 3.64 -3.33
CA LEU A 114 -7.87 4.94 -3.54
C LEU A 114 -7.03 6.08 -2.99
N CYS A 115 -6.52 5.93 -1.77
CA CYS A 115 -5.72 6.98 -1.14
C CYS A 115 -4.43 7.23 -1.92
N ILE A 116 -3.72 6.19 -2.31
CA ILE A 116 -2.47 6.34 -3.05
C ILE A 116 -2.73 7.00 -4.40
N THR A 117 -3.77 6.60 -5.11
CA THR A 117 -4.14 7.21 -6.39
C THR A 117 -4.49 8.68 -6.20
N SER A 118 -5.25 9.00 -5.16
CA SER A 118 -5.65 10.39 -4.88
C SER A 118 -4.47 11.27 -4.50
N HIS A 119 -3.48 10.72 -3.83
CA HIS A 119 -2.32 11.47 -3.35
C HIS A 119 -1.16 11.49 -4.33
N TYR A 120 -1.28 10.77 -5.45
CA TYR A 120 -0.16 10.57 -6.38
C TYR A 120 0.45 11.89 -6.85
N LYS A 121 -0.37 12.84 -7.27
CA LYS A 121 0.13 14.13 -7.76
C LYS A 121 0.86 14.91 -6.68
N GLN A 122 0.33 14.88 -5.47
CA GLN A 122 0.93 15.59 -4.35
C GLN A 122 2.29 15.00 -3.96
N LEU A 123 2.39 13.67 -3.99
CA LEU A 123 3.66 12.99 -3.67
C LEU A 123 4.64 13.04 -4.83
N ALA A 124 4.16 13.13 -6.06
CA ALA A 124 5.01 13.19 -7.25
C ALA A 124 5.90 14.42 -7.27
N GLN A 125 5.52 15.51 -6.60
CA GLN A 125 6.35 16.71 -6.54
C GLN A 125 7.72 16.42 -5.90
N PHE A 126 7.78 15.50 -4.96
CA PHE A 126 9.04 15.08 -4.32
C PHE A 126 9.83 14.16 -5.23
N HIS A 127 9.14 13.23 -5.88
CA HIS A 127 9.74 12.34 -6.85
C HIS A 127 10.22 13.10 -8.08
N GLY A 128 9.49 14.18 -8.46
CA GLY A 128 9.82 15.00 -9.60
C GLY A 128 11.16 15.68 -9.52
N GLN A 129 11.75 15.80 -8.34
CA GLN A 129 13.09 16.35 -8.19
C GLN A 129 14.17 15.53 -8.90
N GLN A 130 13.84 14.31 -9.28
CA GLN A 130 14.71 13.43 -10.06
C GLN A 130 14.32 13.40 -11.53
N ILE A 131 13.24 14.08 -11.91
CA ILE A 131 12.78 14.10 -13.29
C ILE A 131 13.58 15.15 -14.06
N PRO A 132 14.09 14.82 -15.26
CA PRO A 132 14.78 15.82 -16.09
C PRO A 132 13.93 17.08 -16.28
N ALA A 133 14.59 18.24 -16.36
CA ALA A 133 13.91 19.52 -16.43
C ALA A 133 12.91 19.61 -17.58
N GLU A 134 13.17 18.97 -18.70
CA GLU A 134 12.28 18.98 -19.85
C GLU A 134 10.96 18.24 -19.60
N LEU A 135 10.86 17.46 -18.53
CA LEU A 135 9.65 16.72 -18.19
C LEU A 135 8.84 17.38 -17.08
N GLN A 136 9.34 18.47 -16.52
CA GLN A 136 8.68 19.16 -15.41
C GLN A 136 7.69 20.20 -15.88
#